data_47af34b6496489a3699c2624303cf4e1
#
_entry.id   47af34b6496489a3699c2624303cf4e1
#
_cell.length_a   1.000
_cell.length_b   1.000
_cell.length_c   1.000
_cell.angle_alpha   90.00
_cell.angle_beta   90.00
_cell.angle_gamma   90.00
#
_symmetry.space_group_name_H-M   'P 1'
#
loop_
_entity.id
_entity.type
_entity.pdbx_description
1 polymer ?
#
loop_
_entity_poly.entity_id
_entity_poly.type
_entity_poly.pdbx_seq_one_letter_code
_entity_poly.pdbx_strand_id
1 'polypeptide(L)'
;MISISTKPWLDKGYELFGQVGPEGLKIEPLAKAVKISKSSFYHHFADLQVFEQELLQWHYAKAKRLVAEVQACKSIVPDFLNLLIEQKELIYFNRQLLIHKHKEAYIQCFQQVNGLLQANFLGIWAQLIQLSDQLDIANEILHVVVQLFYQRLPPLDFDYNWILSFLKEVNTFLQAILKAKGIEFSMQLP
;
A
#
# COMPACT_ATOMS: atom_id res chain seq x y z
N MET A 1 -2.46 -6.29 -21.70
CA MET A 1 -1.49 -5.20 -22.04
C MET A 1 -2.30 -3.91 -22.06
N ILE A 2 -2.00 -2.95 -21.16
CA ILE A 2 -2.77 -1.70 -21.08
C ILE A 2 -2.47 -0.85 -22.33
N SER A 3 -3.53 -0.44 -23.02
CA SER A 3 -3.42 0.42 -24.20
C SER A 3 -2.98 1.82 -23.80
N ILE A 4 -2.20 2.50 -24.66
CA ILE A 4 -1.80 3.89 -24.45
C ILE A 4 -3.04 4.79 -24.31
N SER A 5 -4.15 4.46 -24.97
CA SER A 5 -5.40 5.21 -24.92
C SER A 5 -6.21 5.06 -23.62
N THR A 6 -6.00 3.96 -22.86
CA THR A 6 -6.68 3.74 -21.55
C THR A 6 -5.91 4.33 -20.38
N LYS A 7 -4.60 4.56 -20.55
CA LYS A 7 -3.70 5.01 -19.48
C LYS A 7 -4.15 6.29 -18.77
N PRO A 8 -4.57 7.38 -19.47
CA PRO A 8 -5.01 8.61 -18.79
C PRO A 8 -6.20 8.36 -17.84
N TRP A 9 -7.13 7.48 -18.24
CA TRP A 9 -8.29 7.11 -17.43
C TRP A 9 -7.86 6.36 -16.18
N LEU A 10 -6.96 5.37 -16.33
CA LEU A 10 -6.46 4.57 -15.24
C LEU A 10 -5.63 5.41 -14.26
N ASP A 11 -4.75 6.27 -14.74
CA ASP A 11 -3.93 7.12 -13.87
C ASP A 11 -4.81 8.08 -13.05
N LYS A 12 -5.79 8.75 -13.70
CA LYS A 12 -6.68 9.68 -12.98
C LYS A 12 -7.67 8.96 -12.06
N GLY A 13 -8.19 7.81 -12.50
CA GLY A 13 -9.03 6.96 -11.65
C GLY A 13 -8.29 6.43 -10.44
N TYR A 14 -7.03 6.08 -10.61
CA TYR A 14 -6.16 5.60 -9.55
C TYR A 14 -5.93 6.66 -8.46
N GLU A 15 -5.59 7.88 -8.89
CA GLU A 15 -5.46 9.03 -8.00
C GLU A 15 -6.75 9.30 -7.22
N LEU A 16 -7.91 9.39 -7.91
CA LEU A 16 -9.20 9.66 -7.29
C LEU A 16 -9.62 8.55 -6.33
N PHE A 17 -9.42 7.28 -6.72
CA PHE A 17 -9.71 6.16 -5.82
C PHE A 17 -8.86 6.22 -4.55
N GLY A 18 -7.57 6.51 -4.65
CA GLY A 18 -6.69 6.66 -3.49
C GLY A 18 -7.13 7.78 -2.55
N GLN A 19 -7.62 8.90 -3.10
CA GLN A 19 -8.04 10.06 -2.31
C GLN A 19 -9.38 9.87 -1.60
N VAL A 20 -10.39 9.39 -2.32
CA VAL A 20 -11.79 9.40 -1.84
C VAL A 20 -12.52 8.06 -1.96
N GLY A 21 -11.82 7.00 -2.38
CA GLY A 21 -12.42 5.68 -2.54
C GLY A 21 -13.27 5.53 -3.79
N PRO A 22 -14.11 4.47 -3.85
CA PRO A 22 -14.96 4.18 -4.99
C PRO A 22 -16.00 5.28 -5.28
N GLU A 23 -16.41 6.05 -4.28
CA GLU A 23 -17.35 7.16 -4.42
C GLU A 23 -16.79 8.28 -5.32
N GLY A 24 -15.47 8.38 -5.44
CA GLY A 24 -14.80 9.29 -6.34
C GLY A 24 -14.82 8.87 -7.81
N LEU A 25 -15.10 7.60 -8.07
CA LEU A 25 -15.13 7.05 -9.43
C LEU A 25 -16.49 7.37 -10.10
N LYS A 26 -16.58 8.54 -10.73
CA LYS A 26 -17.75 8.97 -11.51
C LYS A 26 -17.30 9.32 -12.92
N ILE A 27 -17.97 8.77 -13.93
CA ILE A 27 -17.55 8.91 -15.35
C ILE A 27 -17.46 10.37 -15.78
N GLU A 28 -18.43 11.21 -15.38
CA GLU A 28 -18.46 12.61 -15.80
C GLU A 28 -17.32 13.48 -15.23
N PRO A 29 -17.08 13.47 -13.90
CA PRO A 29 -15.91 14.13 -13.32
C PRO A 29 -14.59 13.59 -13.88
N LEU A 30 -14.50 12.27 -14.07
CA LEU A 30 -13.32 11.63 -14.62
C LEU A 30 -13.03 12.09 -16.04
N ALA A 31 -14.04 12.07 -16.93
CA ALA A 31 -13.94 12.55 -18.31
C ALA A 31 -13.49 14.01 -18.38
N LYS A 32 -14.06 14.86 -17.51
CA LYS A 32 -13.67 16.27 -17.39
C LYS A 32 -12.22 16.42 -16.93
N ALA A 33 -11.79 15.63 -15.97
CA ALA A 33 -10.43 15.68 -15.40
C ALA A 33 -9.37 15.26 -16.42
N VAL A 34 -9.65 14.19 -17.20
CA VAL A 34 -8.74 13.73 -18.27
C VAL A 34 -8.87 14.52 -19.58
N LYS A 35 -9.86 15.43 -19.69
CA LYS A 35 -10.19 16.20 -20.89
C LYS A 35 -10.51 15.32 -22.11
N ILE A 36 -11.17 14.20 -21.90
CA ILE A 36 -11.57 13.24 -22.93
C ILE A 36 -13.10 13.04 -22.83
N SER A 37 -13.78 12.78 -23.94
CA SER A 37 -15.24 12.65 -23.97
C SER A 37 -15.72 11.41 -23.21
N LYS A 38 -16.94 11.46 -22.63
CA LYS A 38 -17.60 10.27 -22.06
C LYS A 38 -17.76 9.13 -23.06
N SER A 39 -17.99 9.46 -24.35
CA SER A 39 -18.07 8.47 -25.42
C SER A 39 -16.78 7.65 -25.51
N SER A 40 -15.63 8.31 -25.36
CA SER A 40 -14.33 7.61 -25.31
C SER A 40 -14.19 6.68 -24.11
N PHE A 41 -14.74 7.04 -22.96
CA PHE A 41 -14.77 6.13 -21.79
C PHE A 41 -15.49 4.83 -22.15
N TYR A 42 -16.72 4.92 -22.69
CA TYR A 42 -17.51 3.75 -23.06
C TYR A 42 -16.93 2.95 -24.23
N HIS A 43 -16.07 3.57 -25.03
CA HIS A 43 -15.31 2.85 -26.06
C HIS A 43 -14.24 1.93 -25.45
N HIS A 44 -13.68 2.29 -24.29
CA HIS A 44 -12.62 1.54 -23.62
C HIS A 44 -13.16 0.62 -22.53
N PHE A 45 -14.16 1.09 -21.79
CA PHE A 45 -14.74 0.39 -20.65
C PHE A 45 -16.25 0.32 -20.85
N ALA A 46 -16.80 -0.88 -20.81
CA ALA A 46 -18.25 -1.06 -21.01
C ALA A 46 -19.07 -0.25 -19.99
N ASP A 47 -18.61 -0.21 -18.75
CA ASP A 47 -19.21 0.53 -17.65
C ASP A 47 -18.17 0.86 -16.55
N LEU A 48 -18.65 1.45 -15.45
CA LEU A 48 -17.82 1.80 -14.32
C LEU A 48 -17.29 0.57 -13.57
N GLN A 49 -18.02 -0.55 -13.59
CA GLN A 49 -17.60 -1.79 -12.92
C GLN A 49 -16.40 -2.42 -13.63
N VAL A 50 -16.42 -2.43 -14.96
CA VAL A 50 -15.27 -2.88 -15.78
C VAL A 50 -14.06 -1.98 -15.54
N PHE A 51 -14.28 -0.66 -15.50
CA PHE A 51 -13.21 0.30 -15.18
C PHE A 51 -12.61 0.06 -13.79
N GLU A 52 -13.43 -0.21 -12.78
CA GLU A 52 -12.99 -0.51 -11.42
C GLU A 52 -12.14 -1.80 -11.39
N GLN A 53 -12.54 -2.84 -12.13
CA GLN A 53 -11.76 -4.08 -12.26
C GLN A 53 -10.38 -3.82 -12.91
N GLU A 54 -10.35 -3.00 -13.96
CA GLU A 54 -9.09 -2.59 -14.61
C GLU A 54 -8.18 -1.80 -13.64
N LEU A 55 -8.74 -0.95 -12.77
CA LEU A 55 -7.99 -0.24 -11.75
C LEU A 55 -7.36 -1.20 -10.72
N LEU A 56 -8.07 -2.24 -10.30
CA LEU A 56 -7.53 -3.25 -9.38
C LEU A 56 -6.38 -4.03 -10.04
N GLN A 57 -6.52 -4.39 -11.31
CA GLN A 57 -5.45 -5.04 -12.07
C GLN A 57 -4.25 -4.09 -12.24
N TRP A 58 -4.50 -2.80 -12.50
CA TRP A 58 -3.47 -1.77 -12.60
C TRP A 58 -2.71 -1.61 -11.29
N HIS A 59 -3.42 -1.60 -10.15
CA HIS A 59 -2.84 -1.55 -8.82
C HIS A 59 -1.90 -2.74 -8.56
N TYR A 60 -2.35 -3.95 -8.85
CA TYR A 60 -1.52 -5.14 -8.71
C TYR A 60 -0.29 -5.11 -9.63
N ALA A 61 -0.44 -4.61 -10.86
CA ALA A 61 0.70 -4.46 -11.78
C ALA A 61 1.71 -3.40 -11.28
N LYS A 62 1.26 -2.30 -10.65
CA LYS A 62 2.14 -1.33 -9.97
C LYS A 62 2.90 -2.00 -8.82
N ALA A 63 2.22 -2.75 -7.96
CA ALA A 63 2.85 -3.47 -6.86
C ALA A 63 3.92 -4.47 -7.33
N LYS A 64 3.66 -5.19 -8.42
CA LYS A 64 4.67 -6.11 -9.01
C LYS A 64 5.95 -5.38 -9.45
N ARG A 65 5.83 -4.18 -10.01
CA ARG A 65 7.01 -3.38 -10.41
C ARG A 65 7.79 -2.91 -9.19
N LEU A 66 7.08 -2.58 -8.11
CA LEU A 66 7.67 -2.12 -6.87
C LEU A 66 8.52 -3.19 -6.15
N VAL A 67 8.28 -4.48 -6.41
CA VAL A 67 9.04 -5.56 -5.77
C VAL A 67 10.55 -5.40 -5.94
N ALA A 68 11.01 -5.04 -7.12
CA ALA A 68 12.45 -4.85 -7.36
C ALA A 68 13.03 -3.69 -6.53
N GLU A 69 12.27 -2.62 -6.32
CA GLU A 69 12.66 -1.48 -5.49
C GLU A 69 12.67 -1.85 -4.01
N VAL A 70 11.69 -2.63 -3.55
CA VAL A 70 11.65 -3.18 -2.19
C VAL A 70 12.86 -4.06 -1.92
N GLN A 71 13.20 -4.96 -2.85
CA GLN A 71 14.35 -5.85 -2.74
C GLN A 71 15.70 -5.11 -2.81
N ALA A 72 15.74 -3.93 -3.46
CA ALA A 72 16.94 -3.11 -3.54
C ALA A 72 17.21 -2.31 -2.24
N CYS A 73 16.23 -2.17 -1.35
CA CYS A 73 16.42 -1.53 -0.05
C CYS A 73 17.42 -2.31 0.79
N LYS A 74 18.43 -1.63 1.30
CA LYS A 74 19.44 -2.23 2.21
C LYS A 74 19.12 -1.99 3.67
N SER A 75 18.27 -1.01 3.95
CA SER A 75 17.83 -0.64 5.29
C SER A 75 16.35 -0.24 5.29
N ILE A 76 15.72 -0.32 6.45
CA ILE A 76 14.39 0.26 6.60
C ILE A 76 14.52 1.79 6.73
N VAL A 77 15.49 2.25 7.51
CA VAL A 77 15.80 3.68 7.65
C VAL A 77 17.21 3.91 7.11
N PRO A 78 17.38 4.69 6.03
CA PRO A 78 16.36 5.53 5.38
C PRO A 78 15.68 4.90 4.16
N ASP A 79 16.19 3.80 3.57
CA ASP A 79 15.87 3.37 2.20
C ASP A 79 14.38 3.08 2.03
N PHE A 80 13.83 2.17 2.85
CA PHE A 80 12.44 1.79 2.73
C PHE A 80 11.47 2.93 3.12
N LEU A 81 11.85 3.79 4.08
CA LEU A 81 11.03 4.96 4.41
C LEU A 81 10.92 5.92 3.22
N ASN A 82 12.02 6.18 2.52
CA ASN A 82 12.00 6.99 1.32
C ASN A 82 11.13 6.37 0.23
N LEU A 83 11.23 5.05 0.03
CA LEU A 83 10.39 4.33 -0.91
C LEU A 83 8.90 4.47 -0.57
N LEU A 84 8.50 4.37 0.71
CA LEU A 84 7.11 4.60 1.13
C LEU A 84 6.62 6.02 0.78
N ILE A 85 7.48 7.03 0.92
CA ILE A 85 7.15 8.42 0.57
C ILE A 85 6.94 8.57 -0.95
N GLU A 86 7.76 7.92 -1.76
CA GLU A 86 7.62 7.92 -3.21
C GLU A 86 6.37 7.17 -3.69
N GLN A 87 5.92 6.17 -2.92
CA GLN A 87 4.80 5.28 -3.27
C GLN A 87 3.48 5.64 -2.57
N LYS A 88 3.28 6.89 -2.15
CA LYS A 88 2.08 7.36 -1.45
C LYS A 88 0.78 6.98 -2.17
N GLU A 89 0.73 7.13 -3.49
CA GLU A 89 -0.46 6.78 -4.26
C GLU A 89 -0.86 5.30 -4.09
N LEU A 90 0.12 4.39 -4.12
CA LEU A 90 -0.12 2.96 -3.91
C LEU A 90 -0.63 2.70 -2.48
N ILE A 91 -0.03 3.36 -1.50
CA ILE A 91 -0.39 3.23 -0.08
C ILE A 91 -1.82 3.72 0.15
N TYR A 92 -2.20 4.88 -0.39
CA TYR A 92 -3.56 5.40 -0.24
C TYR A 92 -4.58 4.55 -1.00
N PHE A 93 -4.23 4.00 -2.17
CA PHE A 93 -5.08 3.05 -2.87
C PHE A 93 -5.33 1.80 -2.01
N ASN A 94 -4.29 1.19 -1.44
CA ASN A 94 -4.41 0.07 -0.50
C ASN A 94 -5.28 0.41 0.71
N ARG A 95 -5.12 1.62 1.27
CA ARG A 95 -5.96 2.09 2.38
C ARG A 95 -7.44 2.08 2.01
N GLN A 96 -7.79 2.56 0.83
CA GLN A 96 -9.18 2.56 0.36
C GLN A 96 -9.71 1.14 0.15
N LEU A 97 -8.91 0.22 -0.36
CA LEU A 97 -9.29 -1.19 -0.43
C LEU A 97 -9.64 -1.75 0.95
N LEU A 98 -8.85 -1.41 1.97
CA LEU A 98 -9.08 -1.87 3.33
C LEU A 98 -10.30 -1.22 4.00
N ILE A 99 -10.55 0.08 3.76
CA ILE A 99 -11.76 0.77 4.21
C ILE A 99 -13.01 0.11 3.63
N HIS A 100 -12.98 -0.24 2.35
CA HIS A 100 -14.09 -0.84 1.63
C HIS A 100 -14.00 -2.38 1.53
N LYS A 101 -13.37 -3.03 2.51
CA LYS A 101 -13.12 -4.49 2.56
C LYS A 101 -14.37 -5.36 2.52
N HIS A 102 -15.56 -4.79 2.70
CA HIS A 102 -16.83 -5.48 2.52
C HIS A 102 -17.09 -5.88 1.05
N LYS A 103 -16.42 -5.25 0.08
CA LYS A 103 -16.39 -5.68 -1.31
C LYS A 103 -15.32 -6.76 -1.50
N GLU A 104 -15.75 -7.96 -1.89
CA GLU A 104 -14.88 -9.13 -2.03
C GLU A 104 -13.67 -8.86 -2.94
N ALA A 105 -13.86 -8.22 -4.09
CA ALA A 105 -12.78 -7.88 -5.02
C ALA A 105 -11.72 -6.96 -4.39
N TYR A 106 -12.11 -6.08 -3.46
CA TYR A 106 -11.19 -5.15 -2.82
C TYR A 106 -10.32 -5.84 -1.77
N ILE A 107 -10.94 -6.66 -0.91
CA ILE A 107 -10.16 -7.38 0.10
C ILE A 107 -9.21 -8.39 -0.56
N GLN A 108 -9.63 -9.05 -1.62
CA GLN A 108 -8.76 -9.95 -2.39
C GLN A 108 -7.58 -9.20 -3.03
N CYS A 109 -7.84 -8.05 -3.67
CA CYS A 109 -6.77 -7.23 -4.25
C CYS A 109 -5.79 -6.73 -3.16
N PHE A 110 -6.30 -6.25 -2.02
CA PHE A 110 -5.47 -5.84 -0.89
C PHE A 110 -4.58 -6.99 -0.40
N GLN A 111 -5.16 -8.17 -0.19
CA GLN A 111 -4.41 -9.35 0.28
C GLN A 111 -3.32 -9.77 -0.71
N GLN A 112 -3.61 -9.77 -2.01
CA GLN A 112 -2.64 -10.11 -3.05
C GLN A 112 -1.47 -9.11 -3.10
N VAL A 113 -1.78 -7.81 -3.10
CA VAL A 113 -0.74 -6.75 -3.14
C VAL A 113 0.08 -6.75 -1.85
N ASN A 114 -0.59 -6.80 -0.71
CA ASN A 114 0.08 -6.75 0.58
C ASN A 114 0.93 -7.99 0.83
N GLY A 115 0.42 -9.20 0.51
CA GLY A 115 1.17 -10.45 0.60
C GLY A 115 2.41 -10.46 -0.31
N LEU A 116 2.27 -9.94 -1.54
CA LEU A 116 3.40 -9.81 -2.47
C LEU A 116 4.50 -8.90 -1.89
N LEU A 117 4.14 -7.72 -1.39
CA LEU A 117 5.11 -6.76 -0.87
C LEU A 117 5.73 -7.23 0.45
N GLN A 118 4.92 -7.79 1.38
CA GLN A 118 5.41 -8.32 2.65
C GLN A 118 6.40 -9.47 2.46
N ALA A 119 6.12 -10.41 1.57
CA ALA A 119 7.02 -11.53 1.28
C ALA A 119 8.41 -11.06 0.82
N ASN A 120 8.48 -9.94 0.09
CA ASN A 120 9.73 -9.37 -0.40
C ASN A 120 10.40 -8.38 0.61
N PHE A 121 9.68 -7.97 1.63
CA PHE A 121 10.14 -7.08 2.69
C PHE A 121 10.56 -7.82 3.97
N LEU A 122 10.08 -9.06 4.17
CA LEU A 122 10.23 -9.82 5.41
C LEU A 122 11.67 -9.95 5.88
N GLY A 123 12.62 -10.17 4.97
CA GLY A 123 14.03 -10.34 5.34
C GLY A 123 14.63 -9.10 6.00
N ILE A 124 14.41 -7.92 5.40
CA ILE A 124 14.93 -6.65 5.95
C ILE A 124 14.19 -6.24 7.22
N TRP A 125 12.90 -6.58 7.31
CA TRP A 125 12.11 -6.41 8.51
C TRP A 125 12.63 -7.27 9.68
N ALA A 126 12.84 -8.57 9.43
CA ALA A 126 13.35 -9.51 10.44
C ALA A 126 14.73 -9.09 10.97
N GLN A 127 15.60 -8.54 10.10
CA GLN A 127 16.87 -7.95 10.51
C GLN A 127 16.68 -6.75 11.44
N LEU A 128 15.79 -5.81 11.09
CA LEU A 128 15.52 -4.63 11.92
C LEU A 128 15.07 -5.00 13.32
N ILE A 129 14.19 -6.01 13.43
CA ILE A 129 13.62 -6.44 14.70
C ILE A 129 14.42 -7.54 15.40
N GLN A 130 15.60 -7.89 14.86
CA GLN A 130 16.52 -8.90 15.40
C GLN A 130 15.89 -10.31 15.55
N LEU A 131 15.01 -10.68 14.64
CA LEU A 131 14.35 -11.98 14.57
C LEU A 131 14.64 -12.73 13.26
N SER A 132 15.85 -12.58 12.71
CA SER A 132 16.24 -13.23 11.45
C SER A 132 16.19 -14.76 11.51
N ASP A 133 16.40 -15.34 12.71
CA ASP A 133 16.32 -16.78 12.95
C ASP A 133 14.90 -17.28 13.29
N GLN A 134 13.92 -16.35 13.36
CA GLN A 134 12.53 -16.63 13.75
C GLN A 134 11.56 -15.93 12.76
N LEU A 135 11.69 -16.28 11.47
CA LEU A 135 10.95 -15.61 10.40
C LEU A 135 9.42 -15.70 10.55
N ASP A 136 8.91 -16.78 11.10
CA ASP A 136 7.46 -16.93 11.35
C ASP A 136 6.96 -15.88 12.35
N ILE A 137 7.69 -15.68 13.45
CA ILE A 137 7.36 -14.65 14.44
C ILE A 137 7.53 -13.25 13.84
N ALA A 138 8.61 -13.03 13.08
CA ALA A 138 8.82 -11.75 12.39
C ALA A 138 7.69 -11.43 11.40
N ASN A 139 7.19 -12.43 10.69
CA ASN A 139 6.07 -12.28 9.76
C ASN A 139 4.76 -11.94 10.47
N GLU A 140 4.44 -12.61 11.58
CA GLU A 140 3.25 -12.31 12.37
C GLU A 140 3.29 -10.87 12.94
N ILE A 141 4.45 -10.45 13.44
CA ILE A 141 4.65 -9.07 13.90
C ILE A 141 4.47 -8.09 12.75
N LEU A 142 5.08 -8.37 11.58
CA LEU A 142 4.94 -7.53 10.39
C LEU A 142 3.48 -7.38 9.99
N HIS A 143 2.72 -8.47 10.00
CA HIS A 143 1.30 -8.44 9.69
C HIS A 143 0.53 -7.47 10.61
N VAL A 144 0.75 -7.54 11.91
CA VAL A 144 0.13 -6.62 12.89
C VAL A 144 0.57 -5.18 12.65
N VAL A 145 1.87 -4.95 12.41
CA VAL A 145 2.41 -3.60 12.17
C VAL A 145 1.82 -2.98 10.91
N VAL A 146 1.66 -3.75 9.84
CA VAL A 146 1.02 -3.27 8.60
C VAL A 146 -0.45 -2.90 8.82
N GLN A 147 -1.21 -3.69 9.60
CA GLN A 147 -2.59 -3.35 9.95
C GLN A 147 -2.65 -2.04 10.74
N LEU A 148 -1.78 -1.86 11.74
CA LEU A 148 -1.68 -0.62 12.52
C LEU A 148 -1.28 0.57 11.65
N PHE A 149 -0.37 0.38 10.69
CA PHE A 149 0.05 1.42 9.75
C PHE A 149 -1.15 1.97 8.96
N TYR A 150 -1.92 1.10 8.32
CA TYR A 150 -3.10 1.54 7.56
C TYR A 150 -4.20 2.15 8.43
N GLN A 151 -4.36 1.66 9.66
CA GLN A 151 -5.33 2.20 10.61
C GLN A 151 -4.98 3.63 11.05
N ARG A 152 -3.69 3.91 11.24
CA ARG A 152 -3.19 5.21 11.72
C ARG A 152 -2.80 6.17 10.61
N LEU A 153 -2.75 5.70 9.37
CA LEU A 153 -2.34 6.52 8.23
C LEU A 153 -3.18 7.81 8.15
N PRO A 154 -2.56 9.00 8.10
CA PRO A 154 -3.28 10.26 7.97
C PRO A 154 -4.17 10.27 6.73
N PRO A 155 -5.32 10.96 6.74
CA PRO A 155 -6.28 10.91 5.63
C PRO A 155 -5.77 11.56 4.34
N LEU A 156 -4.87 12.56 4.43
CA LEU A 156 -4.46 13.36 3.27
C LEU A 156 -3.02 13.13 2.85
N ASP A 157 -2.09 13.13 3.79
CA ASP A 157 -0.67 13.03 3.49
C ASP A 157 0.11 12.58 4.73
N PHE A 158 1.28 11.98 4.51
CA PHE A 158 2.24 11.63 5.53
C PHE A 158 3.66 11.93 5.02
N ASP A 159 4.57 12.17 5.95
CA ASP A 159 5.97 12.44 5.65
C ASP A 159 6.92 11.44 6.33
N TYR A 160 8.19 11.63 6.09
CA TYR A 160 9.24 10.81 6.69
C TYR A 160 9.19 10.83 8.23
N ASN A 161 8.95 11.99 8.83
CA ASN A 161 8.91 12.13 10.28
C ASN A 161 7.72 11.40 10.89
N TRP A 162 6.58 11.42 10.19
CA TRP A 162 5.41 10.66 10.62
C TRP A 162 5.69 9.15 10.62
N ILE A 163 6.31 8.60 9.54
CA ILE A 163 6.63 7.17 9.49
C ILE A 163 7.64 6.82 10.58
N LEU A 164 8.67 7.63 10.77
CA LEU A 164 9.68 7.40 11.80
C LEU A 164 9.07 7.42 13.21
N SER A 165 8.16 8.37 13.48
CA SER A 165 7.41 8.43 14.74
C SER A 165 6.53 7.20 14.94
N PHE A 166 5.84 6.75 13.89
CA PHE A 166 5.06 5.51 13.91
C PHE A 166 5.93 4.30 14.27
N LEU A 167 7.11 4.15 13.64
CA LEU A 167 8.03 3.06 13.96
C LEU A 167 8.57 3.13 15.40
N LYS A 168 8.83 4.33 15.93
CA LYS A 168 9.25 4.51 17.34
C LYS A 168 8.15 4.08 18.32
N GLU A 169 6.89 4.41 18.03
CA GLU A 169 5.76 3.96 18.82
C GLU A 169 5.59 2.43 18.76
N VAL A 170 5.67 1.85 17.55
CA VAL A 170 5.63 0.39 17.37
C VAL A 170 6.76 -0.30 18.14
N ASN A 171 7.98 0.23 18.09
CA ASN A 171 9.10 -0.28 18.85
C ASN A 171 8.80 -0.30 20.36
N THR A 172 8.32 0.81 20.92
CA THR A 172 7.95 0.91 22.35
C THR A 172 6.90 -0.11 22.74
N PHE A 173 5.86 -0.27 21.91
CA PHE A 173 4.78 -1.22 22.13
C PHE A 173 5.28 -2.67 22.10
N LEU A 174 6.08 -3.02 21.09
CA LEU A 174 6.62 -4.38 20.95
C LEU A 174 7.61 -4.71 22.09
N GLN A 175 8.46 -3.76 22.49
CA GLN A 175 9.34 -3.94 23.64
C GLN A 175 8.56 -4.29 24.91
N ALA A 176 7.48 -3.58 25.19
CA ALA A 176 6.66 -3.84 26.37
C ALA A 176 6.04 -5.24 26.36
N ILE A 177 5.50 -5.68 25.22
CA ILE A 177 4.86 -6.99 25.09
C ILE A 177 5.87 -8.14 25.13
N LEU A 178 6.97 -8.02 24.39
CA LEU A 178 7.94 -9.09 24.25
C LEU A 178 8.78 -9.26 25.51
N LYS A 179 9.09 -8.17 26.22
CA LYS A 179 9.74 -8.21 27.53
C LYS A 179 8.90 -8.97 28.57
N ALA A 180 7.58 -8.81 28.53
CA ALA A 180 6.68 -9.55 29.41
C ALA A 180 6.70 -11.08 29.15
N LYS A 181 7.16 -11.48 27.95
CA LYS A 181 7.36 -12.90 27.56
C LYS A 181 8.82 -13.37 27.68
N GLY A 182 9.72 -12.55 28.25
CA GLY A 182 11.13 -12.88 28.38
C GLY A 182 11.93 -12.82 27.07
N ILE A 183 11.38 -12.16 26.05
CA ILE A 183 12.03 -11.97 24.74
C ILE A 183 12.64 -10.56 24.71
N GLU A 184 13.97 -10.48 24.60
CA GLU A 184 14.64 -9.20 24.35
C GLU A 184 14.37 -8.76 22.90
N PHE A 185 13.89 -7.55 22.77
CA PHE A 185 13.52 -6.96 21.49
C PHE A 185 13.91 -5.49 21.43
N SER A 186 14.51 -5.07 20.33
CA SER A 186 14.78 -3.67 20.06
C SER A 186 14.89 -3.43 18.56
N MET A 187 14.17 -2.45 18.03
CA MET A 187 14.44 -1.93 16.69
C MET A 187 15.63 -0.96 16.77
N GLN A 188 16.59 -1.15 15.89
CA GLN A 188 17.68 -0.18 15.72
C GLN A 188 17.18 1.00 14.87
N LEU A 189 16.51 1.95 15.51
CA LEU A 189 16.03 3.18 14.88
C LEU A 189 16.99 4.32 15.21
N PRO A 190 17.19 5.28 14.28
CA PRO A 190 18.01 6.46 14.52
C PRO A 190 17.40 7.42 15.53
#